data_a72139e3d7aa86c13a885c88b7920dc4
#
_entry.id   a72139e3d7aa86c13a885c88b7920dc4
#
_cell.length_a   1.000
_cell.length_b   1.000
_cell.length_c   1.000
_cell.angle_alpha   90.00
_cell.angle_beta   90.00
_cell.angle_gamma   90.00
#
_symmetry.space_group_name_H-M   'P 1'
#
loop_
_entity.id
_entity.type
_entity.pdbx_description
1 polymer ?
#
loop_
_entity_poly.entity_id
_entity_poly.type
_entity_poly.pdbx_seq_one_letter_code
_entity_poly.pdbx_strand_id
1 'polypeptide(L)'
;MWRHGLRVTEAVSMRRDQINLQRARAWIQRLKNSLSVEQPIDGEELRAIKSYLNTRDDKLPWLFVSERGLPMTRQAVNYLIDEAGKRASLEVHPHMLRHSCGYYLANEGTDLRTMQDYMGHRDPKHTVRYSRVAGRRFEGLWKK
;
A
#
# COMPACT_ATOMS: atom_id res chain seq x y z
N MET A 1 0.77 -3.48 0.69
CA MET A 1 1.44 -2.70 -0.38
C MET A 1 0.44 -2.20 -1.42
N TRP A 2 -0.39 -3.06 -1.98
CA TRP A 2 -1.37 -2.64 -2.99
C TRP A 2 -2.37 -1.60 -2.43
N ARG A 3 -3.13 -1.89 -1.40
CA ARG A 3 -4.17 -0.98 -0.84
C ARG A 3 -3.64 0.38 -0.40
N HIS A 4 -2.47 0.43 0.20
CA HIS A 4 -1.89 1.65 0.76
C HIS A 4 -0.83 2.30 -0.14
N GLY A 5 -0.61 1.77 -1.33
CA GLY A 5 0.41 2.26 -2.24
C GLY A 5 1.82 2.31 -1.65
N LEU A 6 2.17 1.34 -0.79
CA LEU A 6 3.46 1.32 -0.11
C LEU A 6 4.61 0.96 -1.05
N ARG A 7 5.73 1.66 -0.88
CA ARG A 7 7.02 1.18 -1.37
C ARG A 7 7.49 0.00 -0.50
N VAL A 8 8.33 -0.88 -1.05
CA VAL A 8 8.84 -2.03 -0.28
C VAL A 8 9.58 -1.60 0.98
N THR A 9 10.36 -0.53 0.92
CA THR A 9 11.06 0.04 2.09
C THR A 9 10.10 0.59 3.13
N GLU A 10 8.99 1.19 2.72
CA GLU A 10 7.95 1.68 3.63
C GLU A 10 7.26 0.50 4.33
N ALA A 11 6.95 -0.58 3.59
CA ALA A 11 6.32 -1.76 4.14
C ALA A 11 7.20 -2.46 5.19
N VAL A 12 8.48 -2.69 4.90
CA VAL A 12 9.39 -3.37 5.84
C VAL A 12 9.73 -2.55 7.07
N SER A 13 9.64 -1.21 6.98
CA SER A 13 9.88 -0.31 8.10
C SER A 13 8.63 0.01 8.93
N MET A 14 7.46 -0.49 8.55
CA MET A 14 6.24 -0.28 9.33
C MET A 14 6.36 -0.83 10.76
N ARG A 15 5.80 -0.07 11.70
CA ARG A 15 5.78 -0.41 13.13
C ARG A 15 4.38 -0.77 13.59
N ARG A 16 4.29 -1.57 14.64
CA ARG A 16 3.00 -1.96 15.26
C ARG A 16 2.23 -0.74 15.78
N ASP A 17 2.93 0.26 16.34
CA ASP A 17 2.34 1.49 16.87
C ASP A 17 1.75 2.42 15.81
N GLN A 18 2.05 2.19 14.53
CA GLN A 18 1.42 2.90 13.41
C GLN A 18 0.03 2.34 13.04
N ILE A 19 -0.38 1.22 13.62
CA ILE A 19 -1.66 0.57 13.36
C ILE A 19 -2.59 0.77 14.54
N ASN A 20 -3.68 1.49 14.33
CA ASN A 20 -4.76 1.61 15.30
C ASN A 20 -5.87 0.62 14.96
N LEU A 21 -5.86 -0.53 15.66
CA LEU A 21 -6.81 -1.62 15.42
C LEU A 21 -8.25 -1.28 15.85
N GLN A 22 -8.42 -0.37 16.80
CA GLN A 22 -9.74 0.05 17.29
C GLN A 22 -10.42 1.00 16.31
N ARG A 23 -9.66 1.95 15.77
CA ARG A 23 -10.15 2.95 14.82
C ARG A 23 -10.05 2.50 13.37
N ALA A 24 -9.47 1.33 13.11
CA ALA A 24 -9.16 0.82 11.78
C ALA A 24 -8.39 1.87 10.93
N ARG A 25 -7.27 2.35 11.47
CA ARG A 25 -6.41 3.36 10.83
C ARG A 25 -4.96 2.93 10.83
N ALA A 26 -4.25 3.26 9.77
CA ALA A 26 -2.81 3.08 9.63
C ALA A 26 -2.13 4.42 9.36
N TRP A 27 -1.13 4.75 10.15
CA TRP A 27 -0.23 5.86 9.83
C TRP A 27 0.79 5.40 8.80
N ILE A 28 0.71 5.93 7.61
CA ILE A 28 1.62 5.58 6.52
C ILE A 28 2.76 6.59 6.50
N GLN A 29 3.88 6.18 7.08
CA GLN A 29 5.09 6.98 7.06
C GLN A 29 5.79 6.85 5.72
N ARG A 30 5.89 7.96 5.01
CA ARG A 30 6.55 8.03 3.71
C ARG A 30 8.03 8.40 3.88
N LEU A 31 8.85 7.86 2.99
CA LEU A 31 10.29 8.12 2.96
C LEU A 31 10.63 9.33 2.06
N LYS A 32 11.83 9.89 2.24
CA LYS A 32 12.41 10.92 1.36
C LYS A 32 11.52 12.15 1.16
N ASN A 33 11.12 12.81 2.24
CA ASN A 33 10.32 14.05 2.19
C ASN A 33 8.96 13.91 1.49
N SER A 34 8.45 12.70 1.33
CA SER A 34 7.08 12.44 0.87
C SER A 34 6.09 12.70 1.99
N LEU A 35 4.83 13.00 1.63
CA LEU A 35 3.78 13.31 2.60
C LEU A 35 3.31 12.04 3.30
N SER A 36 3.48 11.98 4.62
CA SER A 36 2.93 10.91 5.47
C SER A 36 1.48 11.22 5.79
N VAL A 37 0.61 10.22 5.75
CA VAL A 37 -0.83 10.38 5.96
C VAL A 37 -1.41 9.21 6.75
N GLU A 38 -2.50 9.47 7.48
CA GLU A 38 -3.34 8.43 8.03
C GLU A 38 -4.27 7.89 6.94
N GLN A 39 -4.37 6.56 6.83
CA GLN A 39 -5.23 5.89 5.87
C GLN A 39 -6.19 4.93 6.55
N PRO A 40 -7.41 4.73 6.03
CA PRO A 40 -8.32 3.74 6.56
C PRO A 40 -7.83 2.33 6.25
N ILE A 41 -8.07 1.40 7.18
CA ILE A 41 -7.90 -0.04 7.01
C ILE A 41 -9.28 -0.63 6.78
N ASP A 42 -9.49 -1.38 5.71
CA ASP A 42 -10.78 -2.02 5.50
C ASP A 42 -10.98 -3.27 6.40
N GLY A 43 -12.23 -3.75 6.44
CA GLY A 43 -12.58 -4.82 7.36
C GLY A 43 -11.85 -6.14 7.10
N GLU A 44 -11.56 -6.49 5.87
CA GLU A 44 -10.82 -7.70 5.51
C GLU A 44 -9.36 -7.60 5.93
N GLU A 45 -8.72 -6.48 5.59
CA GLU A 45 -7.34 -6.20 5.96
C GLU A 45 -7.17 -6.11 7.49
N LEU A 46 -8.11 -5.47 8.18
CA LEU A 46 -8.12 -5.39 9.64
C LEU A 46 -8.17 -6.79 10.29
N ARG A 47 -9.01 -7.68 9.77
CA ARG A 47 -9.06 -9.08 10.23
C ARG A 47 -7.74 -9.81 10.00
N ALA A 48 -7.14 -9.63 8.82
CA ALA A 48 -5.85 -10.22 8.49
C ALA A 48 -4.73 -9.72 9.41
N ILE A 49 -4.67 -8.41 9.67
CA ILE A 49 -3.70 -7.81 10.60
C ILE A 49 -3.89 -8.35 12.01
N LYS A 50 -5.12 -8.38 12.51
CA LYS A 50 -5.43 -8.95 13.84
C LYS A 50 -5.02 -10.40 13.95
N SER A 51 -5.38 -11.23 12.96
CA SER A 51 -5.00 -12.65 12.92
C SER A 51 -3.48 -12.81 12.94
N TYR A 52 -2.77 -12.07 12.10
CA TYR A 52 -1.31 -12.10 12.07
C TYR A 52 -0.68 -11.68 13.41
N LEU A 53 -1.14 -10.59 14.00
CA LEU A 53 -0.59 -10.12 15.29
C LEU A 53 -0.88 -11.10 16.43
N ASN A 54 -1.98 -11.84 16.38
CA ASN A 54 -2.30 -12.88 17.37
C ASN A 54 -1.38 -14.11 17.27
N THR A 55 -0.72 -14.34 16.15
CA THR A 55 0.28 -15.43 16.02
C THR A 55 1.64 -15.01 16.55
N ARG A 56 1.82 -13.74 16.92
CA ARG A 56 3.08 -13.19 17.39
C ARG A 56 3.15 -13.19 18.91
N ASP A 57 4.17 -13.83 19.46
CA ASP A 57 4.49 -13.87 20.89
C ASP A 57 5.65 -12.94 21.30
N ASP A 58 6.25 -12.25 20.32
CA ASP A 58 7.36 -11.32 20.52
C ASP A 58 6.89 -9.89 20.85
N LYS A 59 7.82 -9.08 21.38
CA LYS A 59 7.62 -7.65 21.70
C LYS A 59 8.31 -6.70 20.70
N LEU A 60 8.70 -7.21 19.53
CA LEU A 60 9.39 -6.40 18.53
C LEU A 60 8.48 -5.27 18.02
N PRO A 61 9.05 -4.08 17.78
CA PRO A 61 8.26 -2.92 17.35
C PRO A 61 7.78 -3.01 15.90
N TRP A 62 8.39 -3.87 15.10
CA TRP A 62 8.11 -4.00 13.67
C TRP A 62 6.77 -4.68 13.42
N LEU A 63 6.01 -4.18 12.45
CA LEU A 63 4.75 -4.81 12.03
C LEU A 63 5.05 -6.17 11.38
N PHE A 64 5.99 -6.22 10.46
CA PHE A 64 6.37 -7.46 9.76
C PHE A 64 7.74 -7.95 10.21
N VAL A 65 7.81 -9.21 10.58
CA VAL A 65 9.04 -9.87 11.01
C VAL A 65 9.25 -11.16 10.23
N SER A 66 10.51 -11.55 10.09
CA SER A 66 10.89 -12.85 9.53
C SER A 66 10.65 -13.96 10.54
N GLU A 67 10.67 -15.21 10.07
CA GLU A 67 10.61 -16.41 10.94
C GLU A 67 11.73 -16.46 12.00
N ARG A 68 12.84 -15.76 11.75
CA ARG A 68 13.97 -15.64 12.69
C ARG A 68 13.77 -14.56 13.74
N GLY A 69 12.60 -13.89 13.79
CA GLY A 69 12.33 -12.81 14.73
C GLY A 69 13.09 -11.52 14.45
N LEU A 70 13.51 -11.29 13.21
CA LEU A 70 14.16 -10.04 12.76
C LEU A 70 13.19 -9.23 11.90
N PRO A 71 13.42 -7.90 11.73
CA PRO A 71 12.66 -7.12 10.77
C PRO A 71 12.71 -7.78 9.39
N MET A 72 11.57 -7.78 8.69
CA MET A 72 11.53 -8.31 7.32
C MET A 72 12.41 -7.47 6.40
N THR A 73 13.17 -8.13 5.53
CA THR A 73 14.04 -7.45 4.55
C THR A 73 13.30 -7.17 3.24
N ARG A 74 13.79 -6.21 2.46
CA ARG A 74 13.28 -5.95 1.11
C ARG A 74 13.36 -7.20 0.22
N GLN A 75 14.46 -7.96 0.33
CA GLN A 75 14.66 -9.20 -0.42
C GLN A 75 13.62 -10.25 -0.06
N ALA A 76 13.29 -10.39 1.24
CA ALA A 76 12.24 -11.30 1.69
C ALA A 76 10.86 -10.92 1.10
N VAL A 77 10.52 -9.63 1.08
CA VAL A 77 9.27 -9.16 0.46
C VAL A 77 9.28 -9.41 -1.06
N ASN A 78 10.39 -9.11 -1.74
CA ASN A 78 10.51 -9.39 -3.17
C ASN A 78 10.28 -10.88 -3.46
N TYR A 79 10.92 -11.76 -2.69
CA TYR A 79 10.75 -13.20 -2.83
C TYR A 79 9.29 -13.64 -2.61
N LEU A 80 8.64 -13.16 -1.55
CA LEU A 80 7.24 -13.53 -1.26
C LEU A 80 6.28 -13.08 -2.37
N ILE A 81 6.51 -11.90 -2.95
CA ILE A 81 5.67 -11.38 -4.04
C ILE A 81 5.92 -12.15 -5.33
N ASP A 82 7.17 -12.46 -5.64
CA ASP A 82 7.53 -13.29 -6.80
C ASP A 82 6.90 -14.68 -6.70
N GLU A 83 7.00 -15.34 -5.55
CA GLU A 83 6.37 -16.64 -5.29
C GLU A 83 4.83 -16.59 -5.39
N ALA A 84 4.21 -15.51 -4.90
CA ALA A 84 2.78 -15.30 -5.05
C ALA A 84 2.39 -15.10 -6.52
N GLY A 85 3.21 -14.36 -7.27
CA GLY A 85 3.05 -14.16 -8.72
C GLY A 85 3.13 -15.48 -9.48
N LYS A 86 4.14 -16.30 -9.21
CA LYS A 86 4.31 -17.63 -9.84
C LYS A 86 3.08 -18.52 -9.63
N ARG A 87 2.52 -18.54 -8.40
CA ARG A 87 1.27 -19.29 -8.11
C ARG A 87 0.07 -18.78 -8.90
N ALA A 88 0.05 -17.50 -9.22
CA ALA A 88 -1.01 -16.88 -10.03
C ALA A 88 -0.69 -16.89 -11.53
N SER A 89 0.43 -17.48 -11.96
CA SER A 89 0.94 -17.42 -13.34
C SER A 89 1.14 -15.98 -13.85
N LEU A 90 1.60 -15.11 -12.96
CA LEU A 90 1.87 -13.70 -13.23
C LEU A 90 3.32 -13.36 -12.87
N GLU A 91 3.96 -12.57 -13.70
CA GLU A 91 5.22 -11.92 -13.34
C GLU A 91 4.92 -10.64 -12.55
N VAL A 92 5.21 -10.64 -11.24
CA VAL A 92 4.86 -9.55 -10.33
C VAL A 92 6.06 -9.15 -9.48
N HIS A 93 6.27 -7.85 -9.33
CA HIS A 93 7.25 -7.30 -8.40
C HIS A 93 6.60 -6.21 -7.52
N PRO A 94 7.18 -5.87 -6.35
CA PRO A 94 6.57 -4.95 -5.38
C PRO A 94 6.12 -3.60 -5.94
N HIS A 95 6.87 -3.03 -6.88
CA HIS A 95 6.55 -1.73 -7.44
C HIS A 95 5.28 -1.76 -8.31
N MET A 96 4.99 -2.90 -8.95
CA MET A 96 3.74 -3.11 -9.69
C MET A 96 2.53 -3.04 -8.78
N LEU A 97 2.61 -3.56 -7.55
CA LEU A 97 1.52 -3.44 -6.57
C LEU A 97 1.20 -1.99 -6.22
N ARG A 98 2.24 -1.16 -6.07
CA ARG A 98 2.05 0.27 -5.84
C ARG A 98 1.45 0.96 -7.07
N HIS A 99 1.90 0.62 -8.27
CA HIS A 99 1.31 1.16 -9.51
C HIS A 99 -0.16 0.76 -9.65
N SER A 100 -0.49 -0.51 -9.36
CA SER A 100 -1.86 -0.99 -9.38
C SER A 100 -2.77 -0.21 -8.42
N CYS A 101 -2.27 0.19 -7.25
CA CYS A 101 -2.99 1.10 -6.35
C CYS A 101 -3.31 2.42 -7.04
N GLY A 102 -2.33 3.06 -7.67
CA GLY A 102 -2.53 4.32 -8.38
C GLY A 102 -3.54 4.21 -9.53
N TYR A 103 -3.47 3.14 -10.32
CA TYR A 103 -4.43 2.88 -11.40
C TYR A 103 -5.83 2.60 -10.87
N TYR A 104 -5.94 1.83 -9.78
CA TYR A 104 -7.22 1.56 -9.15
C TYR A 104 -7.90 2.87 -8.69
N LEU A 105 -7.20 3.70 -7.93
CA LEU A 105 -7.73 4.99 -7.46
C LEU A 105 -8.16 5.90 -8.62
N ALA A 106 -7.37 5.95 -9.69
CA ALA A 106 -7.70 6.72 -10.88
C ALA A 106 -8.97 6.21 -11.58
N ASN A 107 -9.12 4.88 -11.69
CA ASN A 107 -10.30 4.25 -12.30
C ASN A 107 -11.55 4.41 -11.44
N GLU A 108 -11.41 4.49 -10.12
CA GLU A 108 -12.52 4.81 -9.21
C GLU A 108 -12.91 6.30 -9.22
N GLY A 109 -12.27 7.11 -10.06
CA GLY A 109 -12.60 8.53 -10.20
C GLY A 109 -12.07 9.41 -9.07
N THR A 110 -11.10 8.90 -8.28
CA THR A 110 -10.45 9.70 -7.23
C THR A 110 -9.77 10.90 -7.85
N ASP A 111 -9.98 12.09 -7.28
CA ASP A 111 -9.34 13.30 -7.76
C ASP A 111 -7.82 13.28 -7.60
N LEU A 112 -7.13 14.06 -8.45
CA LEU A 112 -5.68 14.03 -8.53
C LEU A 112 -4.99 14.43 -7.21
N ARG A 113 -5.57 15.36 -6.46
CA ARG A 113 -5.00 15.84 -5.21
C ARG A 113 -5.09 14.77 -4.12
N THR A 114 -6.26 14.16 -3.98
CA THR A 114 -6.46 13.03 -3.05
C THR A 114 -5.53 11.86 -3.39
N MET A 115 -5.40 11.52 -4.67
CA MET A 115 -4.45 10.48 -5.10
C MET A 115 -3.00 10.84 -4.76
N GLN A 116 -2.61 12.10 -4.98
CA GLN A 116 -1.26 12.58 -4.66
C GLN A 116 -0.96 12.43 -3.17
N ASP A 117 -1.86 12.86 -2.32
CA ASP A 117 -1.72 12.79 -0.87
C ASP A 117 -1.73 11.32 -0.40
N TYR A 118 -2.65 10.49 -0.92
CA TYR A 118 -2.74 9.07 -0.60
C TYR A 118 -1.47 8.30 -0.95
N MET A 119 -0.93 8.53 -2.15
CA MET A 119 0.29 7.90 -2.62
C MET A 119 1.57 8.51 -2.01
N GLY A 120 1.45 9.65 -1.34
CA GLY A 120 2.57 10.39 -0.78
C GLY A 120 3.51 10.94 -1.86
N HIS A 121 2.97 11.35 -3.01
CA HIS A 121 3.77 11.95 -4.07
C HIS A 121 3.97 13.45 -3.80
N ARG A 122 5.22 13.87 -3.67
CA ARG A 122 5.56 15.28 -3.56
C ARG A 122 5.36 16.02 -4.89
N ASP A 123 5.80 15.42 -5.99
CA ASP A 123 5.60 15.96 -7.34
C ASP A 123 4.30 15.40 -7.94
N PRO A 124 3.35 16.27 -8.32
CA PRO A 124 2.09 15.86 -8.97
C PRO A 124 2.30 15.05 -10.25
N LYS A 125 3.41 15.24 -10.96
CA LYS A 125 3.73 14.50 -12.18
C LYS A 125 3.71 12.99 -11.99
N HIS A 126 4.11 12.51 -10.81
CA HIS A 126 4.07 11.09 -10.47
C HIS A 126 2.65 10.53 -10.35
N THR A 127 1.68 11.38 -10.04
CA THR A 127 0.27 11.00 -9.92
C THR A 127 -0.47 11.16 -11.25
N VAL A 128 -0.20 12.21 -11.99
CA VAL A 128 -0.82 12.52 -13.30
C VAL A 128 -0.73 11.34 -14.28
N ARG A 129 0.35 10.57 -14.22
CA ARG A 129 0.54 9.37 -15.08
C ARG A 129 -0.62 8.36 -14.96
N TYR A 130 -1.20 8.20 -13.77
CA TYR A 130 -2.30 7.27 -13.55
C TYR A 130 -3.62 7.80 -14.12
N SER A 131 -3.90 9.08 -13.91
CA SER A 131 -5.13 9.70 -14.40
C SER A 131 -5.18 9.78 -15.93
N ARG A 132 -4.05 9.88 -16.62
CA ARG A 132 -4.01 9.91 -18.09
C ARG A 132 -4.52 8.62 -18.74
N VAL A 133 -4.36 7.49 -18.09
CA VAL A 133 -4.73 6.16 -18.61
C VAL A 133 -6.11 5.72 -18.13
N ALA A 134 -6.69 6.40 -17.14
CA ALA A 134 -8.02 6.07 -16.61
C ALA A 134 -9.12 6.56 -17.57
N GLY A 135 -9.58 5.68 -18.45
CA GLY A 135 -10.66 5.98 -19.43
C GLY A 135 -11.96 6.40 -18.78
N ARG A 136 -12.28 5.83 -17.61
CA ARG A 136 -13.49 6.13 -16.82
C ARG A 136 -13.69 7.64 -16.53
N ARG A 137 -12.63 8.42 -16.46
CA ARG A 137 -12.73 9.87 -16.22
C ARG A 137 -13.50 10.63 -17.31
N PHE A 138 -13.68 10.02 -18.48
CA PHE A 138 -14.44 10.61 -19.59
C PHE A 138 -15.91 10.16 -19.60
N GLU A 139 -16.27 9.19 -18.76
CA GLU A 139 -17.63 8.71 -18.66
C GLU A 139 -18.52 9.84 -18.09
N GLY A 140 -19.61 10.12 -18.76
CA GLY A 140 -20.58 11.12 -18.32
C GLY A 140 -20.26 12.57 -18.67
N LEU A 141 -19.14 12.87 -19.34
CA LEU A 141 -18.85 14.23 -19.82
C LEU A 141 -19.95 14.78 -20.75
N TRP A 142 -20.63 13.92 -21.45
CA TRP A 142 -21.66 14.25 -22.44
C TRP A 142 -23.06 13.83 -22.03
N LYS A 143 -23.32 13.63 -20.74
CA LYS A 143 -24.67 13.42 -20.25
C LYS A 143 -25.46 14.71 -20.43
N LYS A 144 -26.45 14.69 -21.35
CA LYS A 144 -27.48 15.72 -21.47
C LYS A 144 -28.52 15.54 -20.39
#